data_ad821b99354df57cc06c7c66c50dcd5b
#
_entry.id   ad821b99354df57cc06c7c66c50dcd5b
#
_cell.length_a   1.000
_cell.length_b   1.000
_cell.length_c   1.000
_cell.angle_alpha   90.00
_cell.angle_beta   90.00
_cell.angle_gamma   90.00
#
_symmetry.space_group_name_H-M   'P 1'
#
loop_
_entity.id
_entity.type
_entity.pdbx_description
1 polymer ?
#
loop_
_entity_poly.entity_id
_entity_poly.type
_entity_poly.pdbx_seq_one_letter_code
_entity_poly.pdbx_strand_id
1 'polypeptide(L)'
;MERRGGIQLPSLGRSMYPFMVEGELSSFEKLNHEEARIGEVYLFVTGAGSLVCHRLHDIHGEGGLKRYIFKGDTNIVPDEPVRKEQILGRFTGTYKRKGWIPADHWKLSILTWITLNIPLWPKMVRRYLSLRRL
;
A
#
# COMPACT_ATOMS: atom_id res chain seq x y z
N MET A 1 -21.40 7.38 -1.04
CA MET A 1 -21.66 6.12 -0.37
C MET A 1 -20.99 6.06 0.98
N GLU A 2 -21.73 5.63 1.95
CA GLU A 2 -21.26 5.51 3.30
C GLU A 2 -20.22 4.40 3.47
N ARG A 3 -19.16 4.69 4.22
CA ARG A 3 -18.13 3.70 4.53
C ARG A 3 -17.94 3.63 6.03
N ARG A 4 -18.50 2.64 6.66
CA ARG A 4 -18.34 2.49 8.10
C ARG A 4 -16.88 2.18 8.43
N GLY A 5 -16.29 3.02 9.28
CA GLY A 5 -14.91 2.90 9.66
C GLY A 5 -13.92 3.20 8.54
N GLY A 6 -14.40 3.82 7.46
CA GLY A 6 -13.57 4.12 6.32
C GLY A 6 -12.92 5.49 6.41
N ILE A 7 -11.75 5.59 5.79
CA ILE A 7 -11.00 6.84 5.70
C ILE A 7 -10.63 7.07 4.25
N GLN A 8 -10.70 8.32 3.81
CA GLN A 8 -10.22 8.70 2.48
C GLN A 8 -9.10 9.70 2.63
N LEU A 9 -7.98 9.43 1.97
CA LEU A 9 -6.80 10.29 2.05
C LEU A 9 -6.20 10.45 0.66
N PRO A 10 -5.65 11.64 0.35
CA PRO A 10 -4.89 11.79 -0.88
C PRO A 10 -3.57 11.04 -0.76
N SER A 11 -3.16 10.39 -1.83
CA SER A 11 -1.88 9.70 -1.86
C SER A 11 -0.76 10.71 -1.93
N LEU A 12 0.22 10.57 -1.04
CA LEU A 12 1.38 11.45 -1.00
C LEU A 12 2.62 10.66 -1.41
N GLY A 13 3.50 11.32 -2.17
CA GLY A 13 4.74 10.71 -2.62
C GLY A 13 4.51 9.71 -3.74
N ARG A 14 5.56 8.96 -4.06
CA ARG A 14 5.59 8.09 -5.22
C ARG A 14 5.94 6.64 -4.91
N SER A 15 6.02 6.29 -3.64
CA SER A 15 6.47 4.96 -3.24
C SER A 15 5.55 3.84 -3.71
N MET A 16 4.32 4.15 -4.05
CA MET A 16 3.35 3.17 -4.54
C MET A 16 2.99 3.37 -6.01
N TYR A 17 3.73 4.20 -6.72
CA TYR A 17 3.50 4.38 -8.15
C TYR A 17 3.83 3.08 -8.90
N PRO A 18 3.10 2.69 -9.91
CA PRO A 18 1.90 3.33 -10.45
C PRO A 18 0.59 2.81 -9.86
N PHE A 19 0.65 1.97 -8.82
CA PHE A 19 -0.53 1.41 -8.15
C PHE A 19 -1.38 2.54 -7.55
N MET A 20 -0.72 3.45 -6.84
CA MET A 20 -1.34 4.65 -6.29
C MET A 20 -0.56 5.85 -6.80
N VAL A 21 -1.26 6.83 -7.33
CA VAL A 21 -0.63 8.03 -7.91
C VAL A 21 -0.83 9.21 -6.96
N GLU A 22 0.24 9.97 -6.77
CA GLU A 22 0.23 11.14 -5.88
C GLU A 22 -0.92 12.08 -6.22
N GLY A 23 -1.66 12.50 -5.20
CA GLY A 23 -2.79 13.40 -5.34
C GLY A 23 -4.13 12.72 -5.57
N GLU A 24 -4.14 11.45 -5.95
CA GLU A 24 -5.39 10.71 -6.11
C GLU A 24 -5.94 10.34 -4.75
N LEU A 25 -7.26 10.34 -4.63
CA LEU A 25 -7.93 10.04 -3.37
C LEU A 25 -8.05 8.54 -3.19
N SER A 26 -7.48 8.03 -2.11
CA SER A 26 -7.52 6.61 -1.79
C SER A 26 -8.39 6.35 -0.59
N SER A 27 -9.07 5.21 -0.59
CA SER A 27 -9.99 4.82 0.45
C SER A 27 -9.46 3.62 1.22
N PHE A 28 -9.66 3.63 2.52
CA PHE A 28 -9.19 2.57 3.42
C PHE A 28 -10.31 2.19 4.37
N GLU A 29 -10.33 0.95 4.79
CA GLU A 29 -11.33 0.40 5.66
C GLU A 29 -10.65 -0.36 6.81
N LYS A 30 -11.21 -0.27 8.03
CA LYS A 30 -10.66 -1.01 9.16
C LYS A 30 -10.67 -2.50 8.90
N LEU A 31 -9.66 -3.18 9.42
CA LEU A 31 -9.59 -4.64 9.30
C LEU A 31 -10.63 -5.36 10.14
N ASN A 32 -11.11 -4.71 11.21
CA ASN A 32 -11.96 -5.35 12.20
C ASN A 32 -11.25 -6.56 12.80
N HIS A 33 -11.76 -7.76 12.60
CA HIS A 33 -11.13 -8.97 13.09
C HIS A 33 -10.40 -9.75 12.01
N GLU A 34 -10.29 -9.16 10.83
CA GLU A 34 -9.60 -9.82 9.71
C GLU A 34 -8.10 -9.77 9.88
N GLU A 35 -7.43 -10.79 9.37
CA GLU A 35 -5.97 -10.81 9.32
C GLU A 35 -5.50 -10.06 8.09
N ALA A 36 -4.38 -9.35 8.23
CA ALA A 36 -3.77 -8.70 7.07
C ALA A 36 -3.21 -9.76 6.13
N ARG A 37 -3.28 -9.49 4.83
CA ARG A 37 -2.87 -10.45 3.78
C ARG A 37 -1.70 -9.94 2.99
N ILE A 38 -0.72 -10.82 2.78
CA ILE A 38 0.43 -10.50 1.94
C ILE A 38 -0.05 -10.15 0.54
N GLY A 39 0.49 -9.07 0.00
CA GLY A 39 0.14 -8.57 -1.32
C GLY A 39 -0.83 -7.41 -1.32
N GLU A 40 -1.57 -7.23 -0.24
CA GLU A 40 -2.50 -6.12 -0.14
C GLU A 40 -1.82 -4.88 0.42
N VAL A 41 -2.45 -3.74 0.23
CA VAL A 41 -1.90 -2.44 0.63
C VAL A 41 -2.64 -1.95 1.86
N TYR A 42 -1.89 -1.44 2.84
CA TYR A 42 -2.45 -0.99 4.11
C TYR A 42 -1.92 0.38 4.49
N LEU A 43 -2.76 1.10 5.21
CA LEU A 43 -2.39 2.34 5.87
C LEU A 43 -1.94 1.99 7.28
N PHE A 44 -0.76 2.42 7.68
CA PHE A 44 -0.26 2.15 9.02
C PHE A 44 0.51 3.35 9.55
N VAL A 45 0.72 3.35 10.87
CA VAL A 45 1.50 4.39 11.53
C VAL A 45 2.85 3.80 11.93
N THR A 46 3.92 4.52 11.61
CA THR A 46 5.27 4.07 11.96
C THR A 46 5.57 4.34 13.43
N GLY A 47 6.67 3.75 13.92
CA GLY A 47 7.12 4.03 15.29
C GLY A 47 7.40 5.50 15.54
N ALA A 48 7.72 6.25 14.50
CA ALA A 48 7.96 7.70 14.60
C ALA A 48 6.68 8.52 14.50
N GLY A 49 5.52 7.88 14.32
CA GLY A 49 4.23 8.57 14.26
C GLY A 49 3.80 9.02 12.88
N SER A 50 4.47 8.60 11.83
CA SER A 50 4.12 8.97 10.46
C SER A 50 3.10 8.01 9.87
N LEU A 51 2.15 8.55 9.08
CA LEU A 51 1.22 7.73 8.33
C LEU A 51 1.88 7.28 7.04
N VAL A 52 1.81 5.98 6.77
CA VAL A 52 2.42 5.40 5.58
C VAL A 52 1.44 4.42 4.95
N CYS A 53 1.43 4.36 3.63
CA CYS A 53 0.59 3.42 2.88
C CYS A 53 1.50 2.63 1.96
N HIS A 54 1.75 1.36 2.31
CA HIS A 54 2.64 0.49 1.55
C HIS A 54 2.04 -0.91 1.45
N ARG A 55 2.70 -1.75 0.66
CA ARG A 55 2.24 -3.12 0.41
C ARG A 55 2.83 -4.08 1.43
N LEU A 56 2.00 -5.00 1.93
CA LEU A 56 2.45 -6.03 2.88
C LEU A 56 3.20 -7.12 2.11
N HIS A 57 4.46 -7.32 2.46
CA HIS A 57 5.32 -8.29 1.80
C HIS A 57 5.54 -9.57 2.61
N ASP A 58 5.49 -9.48 3.94
CA ASP A 58 5.76 -10.66 4.76
C ASP A 58 5.19 -10.49 6.15
N ILE A 59 4.99 -11.60 6.85
CA ILE A 59 4.52 -11.62 8.22
C ILE A 59 5.43 -12.56 9.00
N HIS A 60 6.07 -12.06 10.06
CA HIS A 60 6.98 -12.85 10.88
C HIS A 60 6.42 -13.04 12.28
N GLY A 61 6.70 -14.19 12.87
CA GLY A 61 6.29 -14.49 14.24
C GLY A 61 4.88 -15.03 14.32
N GLU A 62 4.41 -15.22 15.56
CA GLU A 62 3.10 -15.80 15.83
C GLU A 62 2.39 -15.06 16.94
N GLY A 63 1.06 -15.09 16.91
CA GLY A 63 0.22 -14.50 17.95
C GLY A 63 0.55 -13.05 18.19
N GLY A 64 0.72 -12.66 19.45
CA GLY A 64 1.02 -11.28 19.82
C GLY A 64 2.42 -10.81 19.40
N LEU A 65 3.28 -11.74 18.96
CA LEU A 65 4.63 -11.41 18.53
C LEU A 65 4.73 -11.21 17.01
N LYS A 66 3.61 -11.23 16.31
CA LYS A 66 3.64 -11.01 14.87
C LYS A 66 4.17 -9.63 14.52
N ARG A 67 4.96 -9.61 13.45
CA ARG A 67 5.48 -8.37 12.87
C ARG A 67 5.17 -8.37 11.40
N TYR A 68 4.70 -7.25 10.90
CA TYR A 68 4.26 -7.09 9.53
C TYR A 68 5.29 -6.27 8.79
N ILE A 69 5.75 -6.82 7.66
CA ILE A 69 6.83 -6.23 6.87
C ILE A 69 6.24 -5.60 5.63
N PHE A 70 6.27 -4.28 5.57
CA PHE A 70 5.74 -3.52 4.45
C PHE A 70 6.87 -2.97 3.58
N LYS A 71 6.55 -2.71 2.33
CA LYS A 71 7.50 -2.09 1.42
C LYS A 71 6.73 -1.30 0.37
N GLY A 72 7.15 -0.07 0.08
CA GLY A 72 6.61 0.69 -1.02
C GLY A 72 7.02 0.07 -2.35
N ASP A 73 6.13 0.11 -3.32
CA ASP A 73 6.34 -0.56 -4.62
C ASP A 73 7.56 -0.05 -5.37
N THR A 74 7.96 1.20 -5.14
CA THR A 74 9.16 1.76 -5.77
C THR A 74 10.37 1.70 -4.86
N ASN A 75 10.22 1.21 -3.64
CA ASN A 75 11.31 1.13 -2.67
C ASN A 75 12.05 -0.19 -2.81
N ILE A 76 13.34 -0.14 -2.54
CA ILE A 76 14.19 -1.34 -2.62
C ILE A 76 14.30 -2.00 -1.27
N VAL A 77 14.21 -1.20 -0.20
CA VAL A 77 14.37 -1.67 1.17
C VAL A 77 13.01 -1.68 1.86
N PRO A 78 12.68 -2.74 2.62
CA PRO A 78 11.44 -2.77 3.38
C PRO A 78 11.43 -1.72 4.48
N ASP A 79 10.23 -1.35 4.91
CA ASP A 79 10.06 -0.49 6.07
C ASP A 79 10.39 -1.26 7.35
N GLU A 80 10.56 -0.55 8.44
CA GLU A 80 10.72 -1.20 9.74
C GLU A 80 9.48 -2.01 10.08
N PRO A 81 9.63 -3.20 10.70
CA PRO A 81 8.48 -4.04 11.02
C PRO A 81 7.48 -3.31 11.90
N VAL A 82 6.20 -3.55 11.67
CA VAL A 82 5.13 -2.96 12.47
C VAL A 82 4.32 -4.04 13.16
N ARG A 83 3.65 -3.64 14.23
CA ARG A 83 2.73 -4.51 14.96
C ARG A 83 1.32 -4.33 14.41
N LYS A 84 0.48 -5.29 14.69
CA LYS A 84 -0.91 -5.25 14.21
C LYS A 84 -1.63 -3.97 14.64
N GLU A 85 -1.37 -3.49 15.85
CA GLU A 85 -2.02 -2.28 16.37
C GLU A 85 -1.67 -1.03 15.58
N GLN A 86 -0.58 -1.07 14.82
CA GLN A 86 -0.15 0.06 14.00
C GLN A 86 -0.84 0.10 12.65
N ILE A 87 -1.52 -0.99 12.26
CA ILE A 87 -2.23 -1.05 10.98
C ILE A 87 -3.60 -0.43 11.15
N LEU A 88 -3.86 0.65 10.44
CA LEU A 88 -5.09 1.42 10.58
C LEU A 88 -6.18 0.99 9.62
N GLY A 89 -5.83 0.54 8.43
CA GLY A 89 -6.84 0.15 7.46
C GLY A 89 -6.27 -0.47 6.21
N ARG A 90 -7.15 -1.17 5.49
CA ARG A 90 -6.83 -1.81 4.22
C ARG A 90 -7.27 -0.93 3.06
N PHE A 91 -6.43 -0.80 2.06
CA PHE A 91 -6.76 -0.07 0.85
C PHE A 91 -7.93 -0.76 0.15
N THR A 92 -8.98 -0.01 -0.16
CA THR A 92 -10.17 -0.55 -0.82
C THR A 92 -10.34 -0.05 -2.23
N GLY A 93 -9.64 1.01 -2.61
CA GLY A 93 -9.73 1.53 -3.95
C GLY A 93 -9.32 2.98 -4.01
N THR A 94 -9.36 3.53 -5.21
CA THR A 94 -8.92 4.90 -5.45
C THR A 94 -9.86 5.59 -6.45
N TYR A 95 -9.99 6.89 -6.32
CA TYR A 95 -10.72 7.71 -7.29
C TYR A 95 -9.74 8.24 -8.32
N LYS A 96 -9.95 7.85 -9.56
CA LYS A 96 -9.18 8.32 -10.69
C LYS A 96 -10.06 9.21 -11.55
N ARG A 97 -9.45 9.79 -12.58
CA ARG A 97 -10.16 10.66 -13.50
C ARG A 97 -11.46 10.06 -14.02
N LYS A 98 -11.47 8.76 -14.27
CA LYS A 98 -12.64 8.07 -14.82
C LYS A 98 -13.58 7.51 -13.76
N GLY A 99 -13.32 7.79 -12.48
CA GLY A 99 -14.15 7.35 -11.39
C GLY A 99 -13.47 6.38 -10.46
N TRP A 100 -14.28 5.67 -9.69
CA TRP A 100 -13.81 4.77 -8.65
C TRP A 100 -13.20 3.50 -9.24
N ILE A 101 -12.03 3.13 -8.76
CA ILE A 101 -11.36 1.88 -9.12
C ILE A 101 -11.12 1.09 -7.84
N PRO A 102 -11.81 -0.05 -7.65
CA PRO A 102 -11.63 -0.86 -6.46
C PRO A 102 -10.28 -1.57 -6.44
N ALA A 103 -9.83 -1.95 -5.23
CA ALA A 103 -8.54 -2.60 -5.03
C ALA A 103 -8.38 -3.88 -5.85
N ASP A 104 -9.47 -4.59 -6.11
CA ASP A 104 -9.43 -5.83 -6.86
C ASP A 104 -9.65 -5.65 -8.37
N HIS A 105 -9.61 -4.40 -8.85
CA HIS A 105 -9.70 -4.13 -10.27
C HIS A 105 -8.54 -4.83 -11.00
N TRP A 106 -8.81 -5.38 -12.19
CA TRP A 106 -7.82 -6.20 -12.88
C TRP A 106 -6.48 -5.49 -13.13
N LYS A 107 -6.51 -4.20 -13.41
CA LYS A 107 -5.27 -3.43 -13.61
C LYS A 107 -4.43 -3.38 -12.34
N LEU A 108 -5.07 -3.17 -11.20
CA LEU A 108 -4.35 -3.15 -9.92
C LEU A 108 -3.89 -4.55 -9.54
N SER A 109 -4.65 -5.57 -9.88
CA SER A 109 -4.26 -6.96 -9.62
C SER A 109 -3.02 -7.33 -10.43
N ILE A 110 -2.96 -6.91 -11.69
CA ILE A 110 -1.78 -7.14 -12.53
C ILE A 110 -0.56 -6.42 -11.96
N LEU A 111 -0.73 -5.16 -11.54
CA LEU A 111 0.37 -4.41 -10.94
C LEU A 111 0.88 -5.07 -9.66
N THR A 112 -0.04 -5.59 -8.85
CA THR A 112 0.31 -6.32 -7.65
C THR A 112 1.14 -7.55 -7.99
N TRP A 113 0.70 -8.34 -8.97
CA TRP A 113 1.42 -9.52 -9.39
C TRP A 113 2.84 -9.17 -9.86
N ILE A 114 2.95 -8.14 -10.69
CA ILE A 114 4.25 -7.70 -11.20
C ILE A 114 5.15 -7.28 -10.05
N THR A 115 4.64 -6.48 -9.13
CA THR A 115 5.41 -5.97 -7.99
C THR A 115 5.95 -7.09 -7.13
N LEU A 116 5.14 -8.12 -6.89
CA LEU A 116 5.54 -9.22 -6.02
C LEU A 116 6.44 -10.24 -6.71
N ASN A 117 6.34 -10.37 -8.03
CA ASN A 117 7.00 -11.45 -8.75
C ASN A 117 8.16 -11.02 -9.65
N ILE A 118 8.32 -9.73 -9.89
CA ILE A 118 9.43 -9.23 -10.72
C ILE A 118 10.40 -8.45 -9.84
N PRO A 119 11.55 -9.03 -9.50
CA PRO A 119 12.48 -8.42 -8.53
C PRO A 119 13.03 -7.06 -8.94
N LEU A 120 13.15 -6.80 -10.24
CA LEU A 120 13.69 -5.53 -10.73
C LEU A 120 12.63 -4.44 -10.90
N TRP A 121 11.37 -4.76 -10.63
CA TRP A 121 10.27 -3.83 -10.84
C TRP A 121 10.45 -2.49 -10.09
N PRO A 122 10.81 -2.49 -8.79
CA PRO A 122 11.00 -1.22 -8.09
C PRO A 122 12.07 -0.34 -8.73
N LYS A 123 13.16 -0.94 -9.18
CA LYS A 123 14.24 -0.21 -9.83
C LYS A 123 13.80 0.38 -11.16
N MET A 124 13.02 -0.38 -11.90
CA MET A 124 12.49 0.07 -13.19
C MET A 124 11.56 1.27 -13.02
N VAL A 125 10.66 1.20 -12.05
CA VAL A 125 9.73 2.28 -11.79
C VAL A 125 10.47 3.53 -11.31
N ARG A 126 11.44 3.38 -10.43
CA ARG A 126 12.22 4.52 -9.94
C ARG A 126 12.97 5.20 -11.09
N ARG A 127 13.54 4.41 -11.99
CA ARG A 127 14.24 4.97 -13.15
C ARG A 127 13.27 5.74 -14.03
N TYR A 128 12.09 5.18 -14.30
CA TYR A 128 11.07 5.85 -15.09
C TYR A 128 10.67 7.19 -14.47
N LEU A 129 10.43 7.20 -13.15
CA LEU A 129 10.06 8.43 -12.47
C LEU A 129 11.17 9.48 -12.51
N SER A 130 12.42 9.03 -12.39
CA SER A 130 13.57 9.91 -12.48
C SER A 130 13.66 10.56 -13.86
N LEU A 131 13.44 9.80 -14.92
CA LEU A 131 13.48 10.31 -16.27
C LEU A 131 12.35 11.30 -16.56
N ARG A 132 11.18 11.06 -15.95
CA ARG A 132 10.04 11.96 -16.13
C ARG A 132 10.26 13.35 -15.53
N ARG A 133 11.17 13.46 -14.57
CA ARG A 133 11.47 14.75 -13.95
C ARG A 133 12.30 15.66 -14.84
N LEU A 134 12.91 15.08 -15.84
CA LEU A 134 13.71 15.84 -16.81
C LEU A 134 12.79 16.44 -17.87
#